data_281540003c9c2b1560d4ea1a0a3f2413
#
_entry.id   281540003c9c2b1560d4ea1a0a3f2413
#
_cell.length_a   1.000
_cell.length_b   1.000
_cell.length_c   1.000
_cell.angle_alpha   90.00
_cell.angle_beta   90.00
_cell.angle_gamma   90.00
#
_symmetry.space_group_name_H-M   'P 1'
#
loop_
_entity.id
_entity.type
_entity.pdbx_description
1 polymer ?
#
loop_
_entity_poly.entity_id
_entity_poly.type
_entity_poly.pdbx_seq_one_letter_code
_entity_poly.pdbx_strand_id
1 'polypeptide(L)'
;MINRKEIVVLGALEFSSIVAGFMAMDAMVKIAPVKIIEARTISSGKYLIVFTGDVASVEYAFNKGNETGGGFIVDRLFLPQIHQDVIQAFGNIVKTAAWDAIGIIETTSVISGIEAAD
;
A
#
# COMPACT_ATOMS: atom_id res chain seq x y z
N MET A 1 4.75 15.38 8.20
CA MET A 1 5.20 14.00 8.52
C MET A 1 4.00 13.16 8.90
N ILE A 2 3.94 11.92 8.41
CA ILE A 2 2.84 10.99 8.74
C ILE A 2 3.15 10.30 10.06
N ASN A 3 2.22 10.34 11.00
CA ASN A 3 2.32 9.55 12.22
C ASN A 3 1.78 8.14 11.92
N ARG A 4 2.68 7.19 11.73
CA ARG A 4 2.31 5.81 11.34
C ARG A 4 1.49 5.09 12.40
N LYS A 5 1.53 5.52 13.66
CA LYS A 5 0.73 4.91 14.74
C LYS A 5 -0.76 5.24 14.64
N GLU A 6 -1.11 6.30 13.89
CA GLU A 6 -2.50 6.74 13.72
C GLU A 6 -3.12 6.22 12.43
N ILE A 7 -2.36 5.52 11.59
CA ILE A 7 -2.86 4.98 10.34
C ILE A 7 -3.73 3.75 10.64
N VAL A 8 -4.98 3.78 10.19
CA VAL A 8 -5.91 2.65 10.32
C VAL A 8 -6.45 2.19 8.97
N VAL A 9 -6.61 3.10 8.00
CA VAL A 9 -7.10 2.76 6.66
C VAL A 9 -5.93 2.73 5.70
N LEU A 10 -5.81 1.66 4.94
CA LEU A 10 -4.71 1.49 3.99
C LEU A 10 -5.25 1.10 2.62
N GLY A 11 -4.76 1.79 1.60
CA GLY A 11 -4.90 1.38 0.22
C GLY A 11 -3.53 1.06 -0.36
N ALA A 12 -3.46 0.09 -1.24
CA ALA A 12 -2.23 -0.25 -1.93
C ALA A 12 -2.53 -0.72 -3.36
N LEU A 13 -1.69 -0.27 -4.29
CA LEU A 13 -1.77 -0.64 -5.69
C LEU A 13 -0.37 -0.99 -6.19
N GLU A 14 -0.28 -2.11 -6.88
CA GLU A 14 0.97 -2.58 -7.48
C GLU A 14 0.80 -2.59 -9.01
N PHE A 15 1.76 -1.99 -9.72
CA PHE A 15 1.71 -1.80 -11.15
C PHE A 15 2.85 -2.55 -11.83
N SER A 16 2.60 -3.09 -13.02
CA SER A 16 3.62 -3.70 -13.86
C SER A 16 4.36 -2.66 -14.71
N SER A 17 4.01 -1.38 -14.61
CA SER A 17 4.61 -0.27 -15.35
C SER A 17 4.83 0.90 -14.40
N ILE A 18 6.05 1.43 -14.40
CA ILE A 18 6.41 2.60 -13.59
C ILE A 18 5.64 3.84 -14.08
N VAL A 19 5.51 4.01 -15.38
CA VAL A 19 4.79 5.15 -15.97
C VAL A 19 3.31 5.09 -15.58
N ALA A 20 2.68 3.92 -15.67
CA ALA A 20 1.30 3.74 -15.25
C ALA A 20 1.12 4.07 -13.77
N GLY A 21 2.09 3.67 -12.93
CA GLY A 21 2.09 3.99 -11.51
C GLY A 21 2.15 5.50 -11.26
N PHE A 22 3.02 6.22 -11.96
CA PHE A 22 3.11 7.68 -11.84
C PHE A 22 1.82 8.38 -12.27
N MET A 23 1.22 7.94 -13.37
CA MET A 23 -0.05 8.50 -13.86
C MET A 23 -1.18 8.24 -12.87
N ALA A 24 -1.25 7.04 -12.33
CA ALA A 24 -2.25 6.69 -11.32
C ALA A 24 -2.07 7.52 -10.04
N MET A 25 -0.85 7.65 -9.55
CA MET A 25 -0.57 8.43 -8.35
C MET A 25 -0.97 9.89 -8.52
N ASP A 26 -0.64 10.50 -9.66
CA ASP A 26 -1.04 11.87 -9.95
C ASP A 26 -2.57 12.03 -9.92
N ALA A 27 -3.29 11.13 -10.56
CA ALA A 27 -4.75 11.16 -10.57
C ALA A 27 -5.35 10.95 -9.16
N MET A 28 -4.75 10.07 -8.38
CA MET A 28 -5.23 9.75 -7.02
C MET A 28 -5.12 10.94 -6.07
N VAL A 29 -3.97 11.60 -6.06
CA VAL A 29 -3.76 12.73 -5.13
C VAL A 29 -4.55 13.96 -5.55
N LYS A 30 -4.97 14.04 -6.80
CA LYS A 30 -5.83 15.13 -7.30
C LYS A 30 -7.30 14.92 -6.97
N ILE A 31 -7.76 13.66 -6.84
CA ILE A 31 -9.19 13.40 -6.63
C ILE A 31 -9.59 13.39 -5.15
N ALA A 32 -8.67 13.06 -4.26
CA ALA A 32 -8.99 12.95 -2.83
C ALA A 32 -7.77 13.29 -1.98
N PRO A 33 -7.99 13.82 -0.74
CA PRO A 33 -6.90 14.19 0.15
C PRO A 33 -6.30 12.96 0.84
N VAL A 34 -5.59 12.12 0.08
CA VAL A 34 -4.87 10.97 0.61
C VAL A 34 -3.42 11.33 0.87
N LYS A 35 -2.79 10.58 1.78
CA LYS A 35 -1.36 10.69 2.07
C LYS A 35 -0.64 9.46 1.53
N ILE A 36 0.41 9.69 0.76
CA ILE A 36 1.23 8.61 0.24
C ILE A 36 2.24 8.18 1.31
N ILE A 37 2.16 6.92 1.73
CA ILE A 37 3.10 6.33 2.69
C ILE A 37 4.35 5.85 1.97
N GLU A 38 4.17 5.14 0.86
CA GLU A 38 5.22 4.62 0.00
C GLU A 38 4.83 4.81 -1.45
N ALA A 39 5.78 5.23 -2.27
CA ALA A 39 5.64 5.28 -3.72
C ALA A 39 7.01 5.00 -4.29
N ARG A 40 7.25 3.77 -4.72
CA ARG A 40 8.59 3.36 -5.15
C ARG A 40 8.56 2.25 -6.16
N THR A 41 9.64 2.17 -6.92
CA THR A 41 9.89 1.01 -7.77
C THR A 41 10.21 -0.20 -6.88
N ILE A 42 9.64 -1.31 -7.26
CA ILE A 42 9.98 -2.62 -6.70
C ILE A 42 10.52 -3.47 -7.84
N SER A 43 10.99 -4.67 -7.55
CA SER A 43 11.72 -5.52 -8.51
C SER A 43 11.16 -5.53 -9.94
N SER A 44 12.03 -5.59 -10.93
CA SER A 44 11.70 -5.84 -12.35
C SER A 44 10.72 -4.86 -12.99
N GLY A 45 10.88 -3.55 -12.70
CA GLY A 45 10.09 -2.51 -13.36
C GLY A 45 8.67 -2.35 -12.83
N LYS A 46 8.37 -2.93 -11.69
CA LYS A 46 7.08 -2.77 -11.01
C LYS A 46 7.10 -1.53 -10.12
N TYR A 47 5.92 -0.97 -9.87
CA TYR A 47 5.75 0.19 -9.01
C TYR A 47 4.70 -0.09 -7.93
N LEU A 48 5.01 0.32 -6.70
CA LEU A 48 4.12 0.14 -5.56
C LEU A 48 3.70 1.50 -5.01
N ILE A 49 2.40 1.70 -4.82
CA ILE A 49 1.85 2.86 -4.12
C ILE A 49 1.09 2.35 -2.89
N VAL A 50 1.46 2.87 -1.72
CA VAL A 50 0.75 2.61 -0.47
C VAL A 50 0.30 3.95 0.09
N PHE A 51 -0.97 4.07 0.42
CA PHE A 51 -1.56 5.35 0.79
C PHE A 51 -2.59 5.20 1.91
N THR A 52 -2.86 6.30 2.59
CA THR A 52 -3.80 6.35 3.71
C THR A 52 -4.59 7.65 3.69
N GLY A 53 -5.62 7.71 4.51
CA GLY A 53 -6.49 8.85 4.67
C GLY A 53 -7.75 8.42 5.42
N ASP A 54 -8.80 9.21 5.38
CA ASP A 54 -10.09 8.74 5.85
C ASP A 54 -10.65 7.68 4.86
N VAL A 55 -11.63 6.90 5.33
CA VAL A 55 -12.17 5.78 4.53
C VAL A 55 -12.66 6.23 3.16
N ALA A 56 -13.42 7.33 3.11
CA ALA A 56 -13.97 7.83 1.85
C ALA A 56 -12.88 8.28 0.89
N SER A 57 -11.89 9.03 1.37
CA SER A 57 -10.78 9.52 0.54
C SER A 57 -9.94 8.37 -0.01
N VAL A 58 -9.63 7.38 0.81
CA VAL A 58 -8.87 6.20 0.37
C VAL A 58 -9.67 5.41 -0.67
N GLU A 59 -10.97 5.26 -0.48
CA GLU A 59 -11.84 4.59 -1.44
C GLU A 59 -11.88 5.31 -2.78
N TYR A 60 -12.06 6.64 -2.79
CA TYR A 60 -12.04 7.44 -4.02
C TYR A 60 -10.70 7.33 -4.74
N ALA A 61 -9.61 7.48 -4.00
CA ALA A 61 -8.27 7.37 -4.59
C ALA A 61 -8.01 5.96 -5.11
N PHE A 62 -8.41 4.95 -4.37
CA PHE A 62 -8.28 3.54 -4.77
C PHE A 62 -9.00 3.27 -6.10
N ASN A 63 -10.25 3.72 -6.21
CA ASN A 63 -11.02 3.54 -7.43
C ASN A 63 -10.41 4.30 -8.61
N LYS A 64 -9.93 5.52 -8.37
CA LYS A 64 -9.27 6.33 -9.41
C LYS A 64 -7.96 5.71 -9.87
N GLY A 65 -7.17 5.20 -8.94
CA GLY A 65 -5.92 4.50 -9.25
C GLY A 65 -6.16 3.24 -10.07
N ASN A 66 -7.18 2.46 -9.73
CA ASN A 66 -7.57 1.28 -10.51
C ASN A 66 -8.00 1.66 -11.93
N GLU A 67 -8.83 2.68 -12.07
CA GLU A 67 -9.30 3.16 -13.36
C GLU A 67 -8.12 3.63 -14.23
N THR A 68 -7.24 4.46 -13.67
CA THR A 68 -6.11 5.02 -14.39
C THR A 68 -5.06 3.96 -14.73
N GLY A 69 -4.79 3.05 -13.81
CA GLY A 69 -3.81 1.97 -14.01
C GLY A 69 -4.26 0.91 -15.00
N GLY A 70 -5.56 0.65 -15.06
CA GLY A 70 -6.15 -0.29 -16.02
C GLY A 70 -5.47 -1.65 -16.04
N GLY A 71 -5.07 -2.09 -17.22
CA GLY A 71 -4.42 -3.39 -17.43
C GLY A 71 -3.02 -3.51 -16.82
N PHE A 72 -2.45 -2.42 -16.32
CA PHE A 72 -1.13 -2.45 -15.66
C PHE A 72 -1.23 -2.73 -14.17
N ILE A 73 -2.43 -2.86 -13.61
CA ILE A 73 -2.58 -3.26 -12.21
C ILE A 73 -2.22 -4.75 -12.05
N VAL A 74 -1.23 -5.04 -11.23
CA VAL A 74 -0.82 -6.40 -10.88
C VAL A 74 -1.64 -6.91 -9.71
N ASP A 75 -1.82 -6.07 -8.70
CA ASP A 75 -2.55 -6.43 -7.49
C ASP A 75 -3.05 -5.16 -6.79
N ARG A 76 -4.03 -5.33 -5.92
CA ARG A 76 -4.67 -4.22 -5.22
C ARG A 76 -5.15 -4.65 -3.84
N LEU A 77 -5.14 -3.71 -2.90
CA LEU A 77 -5.56 -3.97 -1.54
C LEU A 77 -6.25 -2.74 -0.96
N PHE A 78 -7.39 -2.95 -0.31
CA PHE A 78 -8.07 -1.93 0.46
C PHE A 78 -8.39 -2.52 1.84
N LEU A 79 -7.73 -1.99 2.88
CA LEU A 79 -7.93 -2.42 4.25
C LEU A 79 -8.51 -1.24 5.06
N PRO A 80 -9.78 -1.29 5.45
CA PRO A 80 -10.37 -0.24 6.27
C PRO A 80 -9.80 -0.21 7.69
N GLN A 81 -9.14 -1.30 8.11
CA GLN A 81 -8.46 -1.35 9.41
C GLN A 81 -7.27 -2.29 9.31
N ILE A 82 -6.07 -1.76 9.47
CA ILE A 82 -4.83 -2.53 9.37
C ILE A 82 -4.13 -2.61 10.73
N HIS A 83 -3.46 -3.73 10.98
CA HIS A 83 -2.67 -3.90 12.20
C HIS A 83 -1.48 -2.93 12.22
N GLN A 84 -1.26 -2.29 13.36
CA GLN A 84 -0.23 -1.24 13.50
C GLN A 84 1.19 -1.74 13.24
N ASP A 85 1.49 -2.98 13.56
CA ASP A 85 2.82 -3.55 13.34
C ASP A 85 3.16 -3.64 11.86
N VAL A 86 2.15 -3.87 10.99
CA VAL A 86 2.34 -3.89 9.54
C VAL A 86 2.69 -2.49 9.04
N ILE A 87 2.03 -1.45 9.53
CA ILE A 87 2.32 -0.06 9.18
C ILE A 87 3.76 0.30 9.56
N GLN A 88 4.19 -0.07 10.75
CA GLN A 88 5.55 0.23 11.20
C GLN A 88 6.61 -0.47 10.36
N ALA A 89 6.32 -1.65 9.84
CA ALA A 89 7.24 -2.41 9.00
C ALA A 89 7.60 -1.67 7.71
N PHE A 90 6.73 -0.80 7.18
CA PHE A 90 7.07 0.03 6.01
C PHE A 90 8.23 0.98 6.28
N GLY A 91 8.49 1.33 7.54
CA GLY A 91 9.62 2.14 7.93
C GLY A 91 10.83 1.34 8.39
N ASN A 92 10.83 0.04 8.15
CA ASN A 92 11.85 -0.89 8.64
C ASN A 92 11.96 -0.90 10.17
N ILE A 93 10.87 -0.60 10.85
CA ILE A 93 10.81 -0.64 12.31
C ILE A 93 10.48 -2.08 12.71
N VAL A 94 11.45 -2.72 13.37
CA VAL A 94 11.30 -4.10 13.83
C VAL A 94 11.13 -4.09 15.35
N LYS A 95 10.05 -4.71 15.84
CA LYS A 95 9.86 -4.90 17.27
C LYS A 95 10.65 -6.13 17.70
N THR A 96 11.48 -5.96 18.72
CA THR A 96 12.12 -7.08 19.38
C THR A 96 11.24 -7.54 20.54
N ALA A 97 10.84 -8.80 20.53
CA ALA A 97 10.06 -9.40 21.58
C ALA A 97 10.46 -10.87 21.70
N ALA A 98 10.18 -11.46 22.87
CA ALA A 98 10.31 -12.90 23.02
C ALA A 98 9.07 -13.54 22.41
N TRP A 99 9.23 -14.27 21.30
CA TRP A 99 8.15 -14.94 20.60
C TRP A 99 8.20 -16.44 20.85
N ASP A 100 7.01 -17.03 21.07
CA ASP A 100 6.90 -18.48 21.23
C ASP A 100 6.99 -19.22 19.90
N ALA A 101 6.65 -18.54 18.80
CA ALA A 101 6.64 -19.12 17.47
C ALA A 101 6.92 -18.07 16.41
N ILE A 102 7.41 -18.52 15.26
CA ILE A 102 7.60 -17.68 14.07
C ILE A 102 6.96 -18.36 12.87
N GLY A 103 6.26 -17.57 12.05
CA GLY A 103 5.73 -18.01 10.76
C GLY A 103 6.43 -17.29 9.63
N ILE A 104 6.64 -17.98 8.52
CA ILE A 104 7.25 -17.43 7.31
C ILE A 104 6.28 -17.67 6.16
N ILE A 105 5.92 -16.59 5.44
CA ILE A 105 4.99 -16.64 4.31
C ILE A 105 5.68 -16.05 3.08
N GLU A 106 5.64 -16.79 1.98
CA GLU A 106 6.11 -16.31 0.69
C GLU A 106 4.91 -16.06 -0.22
N THR A 107 4.90 -14.91 -0.90
CA THR A 107 3.78 -14.50 -1.76
C THR A 107 4.28 -14.09 -3.14
N THR A 108 3.36 -14.09 -4.12
CA THR A 108 3.69 -13.72 -5.51
C THR A 108 3.71 -12.22 -5.75
N SER A 109 3.13 -11.42 -4.84
CA SER A 109 3.13 -9.97 -4.94
C SER A 109 3.39 -9.34 -3.57
N VAL A 110 3.86 -8.08 -3.58
CA VAL A 110 4.05 -7.31 -2.35
C VAL A 110 2.71 -7.11 -1.64
N ILE A 111 1.65 -6.84 -2.40
CA ILE A 111 0.31 -6.63 -1.85
C ILE A 111 -0.21 -7.88 -1.15
N SER A 112 -0.03 -9.05 -1.74
CA SER A 112 -0.41 -10.31 -1.09
C SER A 112 0.38 -10.52 0.21
N GLY A 113 1.65 -10.09 0.25
CA GLY A 113 2.46 -10.12 1.45
C GLY A 113 1.91 -9.21 2.55
N ILE A 114 1.49 -8.01 2.21
CA ILE A 114 0.88 -7.08 3.15
C ILE A 114 -0.42 -7.66 3.72
N GLU A 115 -1.26 -8.20 2.86
CA GLU A 115 -2.53 -8.81 3.27
C GLU A 115 -2.30 -10.00 4.20
N ALA A 116 -1.33 -10.87 3.87
CA ALA A 116 -0.99 -12.02 4.70
C ALA A 116 -0.42 -11.61 6.07
N ALA A 117 0.34 -10.51 6.12
CA ALA A 117 0.93 -10.01 7.36
C ALA A 117 -0.11 -9.37 8.28
N ASP A 118 -1.17 -8.81 7.72
CA ASP A 118 -2.26 -8.23 8.50
C ASP A 118 -3.11 -9.33 9.14
#